data_63d96b74d9dfe062110e0cdc4f8438f3
#
_entry.id   63d96b74d9dfe062110e0cdc4f8438f3
#
_cell.length_a   1.000
_cell.length_b   1.000
_cell.length_c   1.000
_cell.angle_alpha   90.00
_cell.angle_beta   90.00
_cell.angle_gamma   90.00
#
_symmetry.space_group_name_H-M   'P 1'
#
loop_
_entity.id
_entity.type
_entity.pdbx_description
1 polymer ?
#
loop_
_entity_poly.entity_id
_entity_poly.type
_entity_poly.pdbx_seq_one_letter_code
_entity_poly.pdbx_strand_id
1 'polypeptide(L)'
;AAYQRTKILGTDKTANEIADAYSICGWNPDMYGVTPGVEGAQEYYDSIVSLYADWGVDFIKCDDICRMDADSSKEEIKMLHRAIEKCGRDIVLSLSPGPALVEENEFYHENANMWRITDDLWDNWESLRDMFDRCHNWQGLTREGGYPDCDMLPFGMIGKGFGDERKSALTYDEQKTMMTLWCIFQSPLMLGAELTKLDEETLSLLCNQKVLALFELPAGQAKEIIRDDTVIVWKTGDYVAIFNVSGFDCMVNISELLEIQEKEFANDL
;
A
#
# COMPACT_ATOMS: atom_id res chain seq x y z
N ALA A 1 -17.88 0.66 19.87
CA ALA A 1 -17.38 0.66 21.27
C ALA A 1 -17.83 1.93 22.02
N ALA A 2 -17.55 3.15 21.52
CA ALA A 2 -17.89 4.41 22.21
C ALA A 2 -19.40 4.53 22.52
N TYR A 3 -20.28 4.32 21.55
CA TYR A 3 -21.74 4.39 21.73
C TYR A 3 -22.25 3.45 22.83
N GLN A 4 -21.68 2.25 22.94
CA GLN A 4 -22.08 1.26 23.94
C GLN A 4 -21.39 1.44 25.29
N ARG A 5 -20.52 2.44 25.43
CA ARG A 5 -19.71 2.69 26.63
C ARG A 5 -18.95 1.43 27.06
N THR A 6 -18.34 0.73 26.10
CA THR A 6 -17.58 -0.47 26.37
C THR A 6 -16.42 -0.14 27.31
N LYS A 7 -16.24 -0.93 28.36
CA LYS A 7 -15.12 -0.78 29.30
C LYS A 7 -13.79 -1.11 28.61
N ILE A 8 -12.79 -0.31 28.92
CA ILE A 8 -11.40 -0.53 28.46
C ILE A 8 -10.68 -1.40 29.49
N LEU A 9 -10.13 -2.51 29.03
CA LEU A 9 -9.43 -3.46 29.90
C LEU A 9 -8.24 -2.78 30.61
N GLY A 10 -8.08 -3.08 31.90
CA GLY A 10 -6.99 -2.53 32.71
C GLY A 10 -7.19 -1.10 33.20
N THR A 11 -8.36 -0.52 32.96
CA THR A 11 -8.71 0.85 33.38
C THR A 11 -10.11 0.93 33.96
N ASP A 12 -10.43 2.05 34.60
CA ASP A 12 -11.80 2.39 34.99
C ASP A 12 -12.56 3.16 33.90
N LYS A 13 -11.93 3.38 32.73
CA LYS A 13 -12.45 4.15 31.60
C LYS A 13 -13.35 3.33 30.69
N THR A 14 -14.16 4.05 29.93
CA THR A 14 -15.01 3.52 28.88
C THR A 14 -14.66 4.17 27.53
N ALA A 15 -14.92 3.47 26.42
CA ALA A 15 -14.52 3.90 25.09
C ALA A 15 -15.07 5.28 24.69
N ASN A 16 -16.20 5.72 25.23
CA ASN A 16 -16.73 7.06 24.97
C ASN A 16 -15.99 8.19 25.69
N GLU A 17 -15.19 7.87 26.72
CA GLU A 17 -14.40 8.87 27.45
C GLU A 17 -13.08 9.19 26.74
N ILE A 18 -12.64 8.32 25.84
CA ILE A 18 -11.43 8.48 25.04
C ILE A 18 -11.73 8.80 23.57
N ALA A 19 -12.99 8.70 23.14
CA ALA A 19 -13.37 8.97 21.75
C ALA A 19 -13.27 10.47 21.44
N ASP A 20 -12.65 10.79 20.31
CA ASP A 20 -12.64 12.14 19.75
C ASP A 20 -13.82 12.32 18.79
N ALA A 21 -14.87 12.97 19.26
CA ALA A 21 -16.07 13.22 18.48
C ALA A 21 -15.86 14.25 17.35
N TYR A 22 -14.72 14.91 17.28
CA TYR A 22 -14.36 15.84 16.20
C TYR A 22 -13.49 15.17 15.12
N SER A 23 -12.83 14.06 15.44
CA SER A 23 -12.12 13.20 14.49
C SER A 23 -13.06 12.10 14.01
N ILE A 24 -13.85 12.42 13.00
CA ILE A 24 -14.88 11.53 12.43
C ILE A 24 -14.41 11.03 11.07
N CYS A 25 -14.51 9.72 10.84
CA CYS A 25 -14.29 9.13 9.54
C CYS A 25 -15.27 9.70 8.50
N GLY A 26 -14.76 10.33 7.43
CA GLY A 26 -15.57 11.09 6.48
C GLY A 26 -16.58 10.25 5.68
N TRP A 27 -16.25 8.97 5.42
CA TRP A 27 -17.12 8.04 4.70
C TRP A 27 -17.93 7.12 5.61
N ASN A 28 -17.61 7.06 6.91
CA ASN A 28 -18.34 6.27 7.91
C ASN A 28 -18.46 7.04 9.23
N PRO A 29 -19.52 7.85 9.40
CA PRO A 29 -19.68 8.76 10.54
C PRO A 29 -19.86 8.08 11.90
N ASP A 30 -19.98 6.76 11.94
CA ASP A 30 -20.04 5.97 13.18
C ASP A 30 -18.66 5.67 13.76
N MET A 31 -17.58 6.07 13.09
CA MET A 31 -16.20 5.85 13.51
C MET A 31 -15.59 7.16 14.00
N TYR A 32 -15.09 7.14 15.24
CA TYR A 32 -14.37 8.25 15.86
C TYR A 32 -12.90 7.90 16.06
N GLY A 33 -12.05 8.89 15.98
CA GLY A 33 -10.68 8.79 16.44
C GLY A 33 -10.58 8.60 17.96
N VAL A 34 -9.39 8.32 18.43
CA VAL A 34 -9.07 8.23 19.86
C VAL A 34 -8.27 9.45 20.27
N THR A 35 -8.69 10.13 21.33
CA THR A 35 -8.00 11.31 21.85
C THR A 35 -6.64 10.90 22.41
N PRO A 36 -5.51 11.38 21.82
CA PRO A 36 -4.19 10.99 22.26
C PRO A 36 -3.87 11.51 23.67
N GLY A 37 -3.09 10.73 24.44
CA GLY A 37 -2.56 11.14 25.73
C GLY A 37 -3.55 11.14 26.90
N VAL A 38 -4.83 10.80 26.67
CA VAL A 38 -5.78 10.62 27.78
C VAL A 38 -5.64 9.21 28.37
N GLU A 39 -5.95 9.08 29.66
CA GLU A 39 -5.99 7.80 30.34
C GLU A 39 -6.97 6.84 29.67
N GLY A 40 -6.53 5.65 29.31
CA GLY A 40 -7.31 4.64 28.63
C GLY A 40 -7.09 4.59 27.10
N ALA A 41 -6.48 5.62 26.48
CA ALA A 41 -6.26 5.66 25.03
C ALA A 41 -5.32 4.55 24.56
N GLN A 42 -4.16 4.40 25.19
CA GLN A 42 -3.20 3.32 24.86
C GLN A 42 -3.78 1.95 25.24
N GLU A 43 -4.39 1.83 26.39
CA GLU A 43 -4.98 0.58 26.88
C GLU A 43 -6.13 0.09 25.98
N TYR A 44 -6.81 1.00 25.30
CA TYR A 44 -7.81 0.64 24.29
C TYR A 44 -7.18 -0.12 23.12
N TYR A 45 -6.10 0.40 22.52
CA TYR A 45 -5.37 -0.27 21.47
C TYR A 45 -4.71 -1.55 21.97
N ASP A 46 -4.09 -1.53 23.16
CA ASP A 46 -3.51 -2.71 23.78
C ASP A 46 -4.52 -3.85 23.91
N SER A 47 -5.75 -3.55 24.35
CA SER A 47 -6.79 -4.56 24.52
C SER A 47 -7.29 -5.16 23.21
N ILE A 48 -7.39 -4.34 22.15
CA ILE A 48 -7.81 -4.80 20.82
C ILE A 48 -6.73 -5.68 20.20
N VAL A 49 -5.48 -5.21 20.21
CA VAL A 49 -4.37 -5.95 19.62
C VAL A 49 -4.08 -7.25 20.39
N SER A 50 -4.19 -7.23 21.72
CA SER A 50 -4.09 -8.45 22.52
C SER A 50 -5.16 -9.49 22.12
N LEU A 51 -6.40 -9.05 21.90
CA LEU A 51 -7.46 -9.93 21.42
C LEU A 51 -7.15 -10.51 20.04
N TYR A 52 -6.61 -9.71 19.12
CA TYR A 52 -6.22 -10.19 17.79
C TYR A 52 -5.04 -11.16 17.86
N ALA A 53 -4.07 -10.91 18.74
CA ALA A 53 -2.95 -11.82 19.00
C ALA A 53 -3.45 -13.18 19.55
N ASP A 54 -4.41 -13.16 20.49
CA ASP A 54 -5.04 -14.37 21.04
C ASP A 54 -5.80 -15.16 19.97
N TRP A 55 -6.37 -14.49 18.97
CA TRP A 55 -7.01 -15.14 17.81
C TRP A 55 -6.01 -15.65 16.77
N GLY A 56 -4.73 -15.36 16.93
CA GLY A 56 -3.69 -15.77 15.98
C GLY A 56 -3.61 -14.91 14.73
N VAL A 57 -4.02 -13.64 14.80
CA VAL A 57 -3.91 -12.70 13.68
C VAL A 57 -2.44 -12.35 13.43
N ASP A 58 -2.00 -12.41 12.17
CA ASP A 58 -0.63 -12.10 11.73
C ASP A 58 -0.55 -10.80 10.91
N PHE A 59 -1.70 -10.27 10.46
CA PHE A 59 -1.77 -9.10 9.60
C PHE A 59 -2.99 -8.25 9.97
N ILE A 60 -2.76 -6.94 10.17
CA ILE A 60 -3.81 -5.93 10.41
C ILE A 60 -3.73 -4.87 9.31
N LYS A 61 -4.81 -4.70 8.55
CA LYS A 61 -5.01 -3.52 7.73
C LYS A 61 -5.87 -2.53 8.54
N CYS A 62 -5.27 -1.42 8.92
CA CYS A 62 -5.95 -0.34 9.62
C CYS A 62 -6.39 0.71 8.62
N ASP A 63 -7.70 0.85 8.46
CA ASP A 63 -8.30 1.77 7.51
C ASP A 63 -8.53 3.15 8.11
N ASP A 64 -8.65 4.16 7.25
CA ASP A 64 -8.95 5.57 7.56
C ASP A 64 -7.93 6.26 8.51
N ILE A 65 -6.66 5.86 8.45
CA ILE A 65 -5.61 6.36 9.35
C ILE A 65 -4.37 6.88 8.61
N CYS A 66 -4.15 6.49 7.36
CA CYS A 66 -2.92 6.81 6.62
C CYS A 66 -2.92 8.21 6.00
N ARG A 67 -4.07 8.86 5.85
CA ARG A 67 -4.21 10.17 5.18
C ARG A 67 -3.51 11.32 5.90
N MET A 68 -3.27 11.21 7.20
CA MET A 68 -2.65 12.26 8.03
C MET A 68 -3.40 13.60 8.06
N ASP A 69 -4.66 13.61 7.68
CA ASP A 69 -5.52 14.80 7.67
C ASP A 69 -6.19 15.10 9.01
N ALA A 70 -6.16 14.13 9.94
CA ALA A 70 -6.59 14.30 11.32
C ALA A 70 -5.39 14.51 12.24
N ASP A 71 -5.45 15.48 13.13
CA ASP A 71 -4.37 15.80 14.09
C ASP A 71 -3.98 14.60 14.98
N SER A 72 -4.92 13.69 15.22
CA SER A 72 -4.71 12.47 16.03
C SER A 72 -4.05 11.32 15.28
N SER A 73 -4.07 11.30 13.94
CA SER A 73 -3.69 10.13 13.13
C SER A 73 -2.30 9.60 13.47
N LYS A 74 -1.29 10.45 13.57
CA LYS A 74 0.07 10.02 13.92
C LYS A 74 0.15 9.38 15.31
N GLU A 75 -0.52 9.96 16.29
CA GLU A 75 -0.51 9.43 17.66
C GLU A 75 -1.31 8.13 17.77
N GLU A 76 -2.37 7.99 16.99
CA GLU A 76 -3.14 6.74 16.90
C GLU A 76 -2.31 5.62 16.26
N ILE A 77 -1.57 5.91 15.17
CA ILE A 77 -0.63 4.97 14.56
C ILE A 77 0.44 4.53 15.56
N LYS A 78 1.05 5.46 16.31
CA LYS A 78 2.01 5.13 17.37
C LYS A 78 1.41 4.28 18.47
N MET A 79 0.17 4.55 18.89
CA MET A 79 -0.52 3.75 19.91
C MET A 79 -0.78 2.33 19.40
N LEU A 80 -1.18 2.18 18.13
CA LEU A 80 -1.39 0.88 17.49
C LEU A 80 -0.07 0.10 17.36
N HIS A 81 1.00 0.75 16.91
CA HIS A 81 2.33 0.17 16.83
C HIS A 81 2.81 -0.33 18.19
N ARG A 82 2.76 0.51 19.24
CA ARG A 82 3.14 0.10 20.61
C ARG A 82 2.31 -1.07 21.14
N ALA A 83 1.03 -1.13 20.79
CA ALA A 83 0.17 -2.24 21.16
C ALA A 83 0.59 -3.54 20.47
N ILE A 84 1.03 -3.49 19.21
CA ILE A 84 1.58 -4.62 18.47
C ILE A 84 2.89 -5.09 19.11
N GLU A 85 3.84 -4.18 19.39
CA GLU A 85 5.08 -4.54 20.08
C GLU A 85 4.84 -5.21 21.44
N LYS A 86 3.82 -4.74 22.16
CA LYS A 86 3.49 -5.23 23.51
C LYS A 86 2.77 -6.58 23.52
N CYS A 87 2.04 -6.93 22.46
CA CYS A 87 1.19 -8.13 22.44
C CYS A 87 1.99 -9.45 22.42
N GLY A 88 3.27 -9.41 22.08
CA GLY A 88 4.16 -10.57 22.04
C GLY A 88 3.97 -11.48 20.82
N ARG A 89 3.26 -11.01 19.78
CA ARG A 89 3.10 -11.68 18.50
C ARG A 89 3.57 -10.76 17.37
N ASP A 90 4.28 -11.33 16.40
CA ASP A 90 4.66 -10.62 15.19
C ASP A 90 3.42 -10.38 14.33
N ILE A 91 2.99 -9.12 14.23
CA ILE A 91 1.81 -8.71 13.44
C ILE A 91 2.25 -7.63 12.45
N VAL A 92 2.02 -7.88 11.17
CA VAL A 92 2.25 -6.89 10.11
C VAL A 92 1.17 -5.81 10.17
N LEU A 93 1.58 -4.55 10.20
CA LEU A 93 0.68 -3.40 10.17
C LEU A 93 0.68 -2.73 8.80
N SER A 94 -0.50 -2.72 8.17
CA SER A 94 -0.81 -2.02 6.94
C SER A 94 -1.70 -0.82 7.22
N LEU A 95 -1.33 0.36 6.70
CA LEU A 95 -2.09 1.61 6.84
C LEU A 95 -2.79 1.97 5.54
N SER A 96 -4.09 2.29 5.62
CA SER A 96 -4.89 2.75 4.48
C SER A 96 -6.01 3.72 4.92
N PRO A 97 -6.72 4.36 3.97
CA PRO A 97 -6.26 4.65 2.63
C PRO A 97 -5.18 5.74 2.64
N GLY A 98 -4.51 5.93 1.49
CA GLY A 98 -3.60 7.05 1.28
C GLY A 98 -4.31 8.29 0.74
N PRO A 99 -3.56 9.16 0.07
CA PRO A 99 -2.13 9.00 -0.15
C PRO A 99 -1.29 9.35 1.08
N ALA A 100 -0.38 8.44 1.43
CA ALA A 100 0.65 8.72 2.41
C ALA A 100 1.55 9.88 1.96
N LEU A 101 2.05 10.66 2.90
CA LEU A 101 2.93 11.80 2.61
C LEU A 101 4.39 11.36 2.50
N VAL A 102 5.05 11.68 1.39
CA VAL A 102 6.46 11.31 1.14
C VAL A 102 7.38 11.86 2.22
N GLU A 103 7.14 13.08 2.68
CA GLU A 103 7.88 13.74 3.76
C GLU A 103 7.78 13.03 5.13
N GLU A 104 6.79 12.16 5.29
CA GLU A 104 6.58 11.37 6.51
C GLU A 104 7.13 9.93 6.38
N ASN A 105 7.94 9.66 5.36
CA ASN A 105 8.50 8.34 5.09
C ASN A 105 9.18 7.69 6.31
N GLU A 106 10.01 8.43 7.05
CA GLU A 106 10.67 7.90 8.25
C GLU A 106 9.66 7.51 9.34
N PHE A 107 8.61 8.33 9.52
CA PHE A 107 7.54 8.02 10.47
C PHE A 107 6.83 6.70 10.13
N TYR A 108 6.55 6.45 8.84
CA TYR A 108 5.92 5.19 8.44
C TYR A 108 6.85 4.00 8.67
N HIS A 109 8.14 4.11 8.35
CA HIS A 109 9.12 3.06 8.62
C HIS A 109 9.27 2.72 10.10
N GLU A 110 9.13 3.70 10.97
CA GLU A 110 9.20 3.51 12.42
C GLU A 110 7.95 2.87 13.02
N ASN A 111 6.78 2.99 12.36
CA ASN A 111 5.50 2.67 12.99
C ASN A 111 4.62 1.67 12.22
N ALA A 112 4.99 1.29 11.00
CA ALA A 112 4.20 0.41 10.14
C ALA A 112 5.09 -0.43 9.22
N ASN A 113 4.50 -1.45 8.58
CA ASN A 113 5.19 -2.31 7.63
C ASN A 113 4.81 -2.00 6.19
N MET A 114 3.62 -1.44 5.96
CA MET A 114 3.21 -0.96 4.66
C MET A 114 2.19 0.19 4.80
N TRP A 115 2.16 1.07 3.82
CA TRP A 115 1.28 2.25 3.81
C TRP A 115 0.88 2.62 2.40
N ARG A 116 -0.39 2.93 2.22
CA ARG A 116 -0.98 3.26 0.93
C ARG A 116 -0.46 4.60 0.40
N ILE A 117 0.15 4.58 -0.77
CA ILE A 117 0.62 5.79 -1.46
C ILE A 117 -0.43 6.41 -2.39
N THR A 118 -1.62 5.83 -2.42
CA THR A 118 -2.76 6.27 -3.20
C THR A 118 -4.05 6.18 -2.38
N ASP A 119 -5.10 6.86 -2.82
CA ASP A 119 -6.48 6.53 -2.48
C ASP A 119 -6.85 5.14 -3.00
N ASP A 120 -8.11 4.73 -2.88
CA ASP A 120 -8.56 3.46 -3.44
C ASP A 120 -8.31 3.41 -4.94
N LEU A 121 -7.54 2.41 -5.36
CA LEU A 121 -7.25 2.20 -6.76
C LEU A 121 -8.34 1.36 -7.41
N TRP A 122 -8.91 1.87 -8.49
CA TRP A 122 -9.92 1.17 -9.27
C TRP A 122 -9.39 0.74 -10.63
N ASP A 123 -10.06 -0.22 -11.24
CA ASP A 123 -9.72 -0.86 -12.50
C ASP A 123 -9.95 0.04 -13.73
N ASN A 124 -9.23 1.14 -13.81
CA ASN A 124 -9.22 2.05 -14.95
C ASN A 124 -7.79 2.54 -15.27
N TRP A 125 -7.58 2.88 -16.53
CA TRP A 125 -6.27 3.31 -17.02
C TRP A 125 -5.76 4.59 -16.34
N GLU A 126 -6.63 5.53 -16.03
CA GLU A 126 -6.24 6.81 -15.42
C GLU A 126 -5.61 6.60 -14.04
N SER A 127 -6.23 5.76 -13.20
CA SER A 127 -5.70 5.38 -11.89
C SER A 127 -4.35 4.65 -12.01
N LEU A 128 -4.22 3.75 -12.99
CA LEU A 128 -2.96 3.05 -13.25
C LEU A 128 -1.87 4.01 -13.74
N ARG A 129 -2.22 4.95 -14.61
CA ARG A 129 -1.26 5.94 -15.12
C ARG A 129 -0.77 6.88 -14.02
N ASP A 130 -1.65 7.34 -13.15
CA ASP A 130 -1.30 8.17 -11.97
C ASP A 130 -0.33 7.44 -11.03
N MET A 131 -0.40 6.12 -10.98
CA MET A 131 0.49 5.33 -10.14
C MET A 131 1.97 5.43 -10.55
N PHE A 132 2.28 5.67 -11.81
CA PHE A 132 3.66 5.93 -12.22
C PHE A 132 4.23 7.18 -11.53
N ASP A 133 3.43 8.25 -11.38
CA ASP A 133 3.86 9.47 -10.69
C ASP A 133 4.04 9.21 -9.19
N ARG A 134 3.15 8.42 -8.59
CA ARG A 134 3.26 8.02 -7.19
C ARG A 134 4.49 7.17 -6.95
N CYS A 135 4.73 6.15 -7.76
CA CYS A 135 5.94 5.33 -7.69
C CYS A 135 7.21 6.17 -7.89
N HIS A 136 7.19 7.14 -8.82
CA HIS A 136 8.30 8.07 -9.02
C HIS A 136 8.63 8.85 -7.75
N ASN A 137 7.61 9.39 -7.08
CA ASN A 137 7.80 10.16 -5.85
C ASN A 137 8.31 9.31 -4.67
N TRP A 138 7.97 8.02 -4.65
CA TRP A 138 8.36 7.07 -3.60
C TRP A 138 9.57 6.21 -3.96
N GLN A 139 10.18 6.39 -5.13
CA GLN A 139 11.33 5.57 -5.56
C GLN A 139 12.51 5.69 -4.59
N GLY A 140 13.15 4.57 -4.31
CA GLY A 140 14.29 4.50 -3.39
C GLY A 140 13.94 4.59 -1.90
N LEU A 141 12.66 4.72 -1.55
CA LEU A 141 12.20 4.83 -0.15
C LEU A 141 11.73 3.49 0.44
N THR A 142 11.59 2.45 -0.38
CA THR A 142 11.29 1.10 0.11
C THR A 142 12.49 0.56 0.89
N ARG A 143 12.24 -0.05 2.06
CA ARG A 143 13.25 -0.73 2.89
C ARG A 143 12.73 -2.10 3.29
N GLU A 144 13.63 -2.99 3.68
CA GLU A 144 13.21 -4.28 4.25
C GLU A 144 12.32 -4.04 5.48
N GLY A 145 11.12 -4.66 5.47
CA GLY A 145 10.12 -4.50 6.51
C GLY A 145 9.23 -3.25 6.39
N GLY A 146 9.46 -2.36 5.41
CA GLY A 146 8.66 -1.15 5.21
C GLY A 146 8.44 -0.84 3.72
N TYR A 147 7.18 -0.95 3.25
CA TYR A 147 6.84 -0.93 1.84
C TYR A 147 5.74 0.08 1.51
N PRO A 148 6.02 1.06 0.64
CA PRO A 148 4.97 1.86 -0.01
C PRO A 148 4.03 0.95 -0.81
N ASP A 149 2.72 1.04 -0.54
CA ASP A 149 1.69 0.16 -1.09
C ASP A 149 0.90 0.86 -2.20
N CYS A 150 0.98 0.31 -3.40
CA CYS A 150 0.25 0.80 -4.58
C CYS A 150 -1.22 0.35 -4.62
N ASP A 151 -1.72 -0.30 -3.56
CA ASP A 151 -3.05 -0.87 -3.45
C ASP A 151 -3.24 -2.20 -4.18
N MET A 152 -4.49 -2.68 -4.21
CA MET A 152 -4.88 -3.97 -4.72
C MET A 152 -4.66 -4.11 -6.23
N LEU A 153 -4.56 -5.37 -6.67
CA LEU A 153 -4.60 -5.78 -8.07
C LEU A 153 -6.04 -6.19 -8.44
N PRO A 154 -6.84 -5.33 -9.07
CA PRO A 154 -8.25 -5.62 -9.40
C PRO A 154 -8.34 -6.44 -10.69
N PHE A 155 -7.82 -7.66 -10.71
CA PHE A 155 -7.77 -8.56 -11.86
C PHE A 155 -8.90 -9.58 -11.84
N GLY A 156 -9.23 -10.16 -13.01
CA GLY A 156 -10.25 -11.19 -13.11
C GLY A 156 -11.66 -10.74 -12.74
N MET A 157 -12.37 -11.51 -11.91
CA MET A 157 -13.73 -11.20 -11.45
C MET A 157 -13.68 -10.36 -10.18
N ILE A 158 -14.38 -9.23 -10.18
CA ILE A 158 -14.42 -8.25 -9.09
C ILE A 158 -15.84 -7.76 -8.85
N GLY A 159 -16.04 -6.90 -7.84
CA GLY A 159 -17.26 -6.08 -7.69
C GLY A 159 -18.30 -6.60 -6.72
N LYS A 160 -18.36 -7.88 -6.44
CA LYS A 160 -19.44 -8.49 -5.61
C LYS A 160 -19.61 -7.93 -4.19
N GLY A 161 -18.74 -7.09 -3.72
CA GLY A 161 -18.89 -6.41 -2.43
C GLY A 161 -19.48 -5.01 -2.55
N PHE A 162 -19.38 -4.41 -3.74
CA PHE A 162 -19.72 -3.01 -4.00
C PHE A 162 -20.63 -2.82 -5.23
N GLY A 163 -21.39 -3.81 -5.59
CA GLY A 163 -22.28 -3.78 -6.73
C GLY A 163 -22.38 -5.14 -7.42
N ASP A 164 -22.62 -5.12 -8.72
CA ASP A 164 -22.72 -6.33 -9.52
C ASP A 164 -21.34 -6.94 -9.78
N GLU A 165 -21.27 -8.27 -9.72
CA GLU A 165 -20.09 -9.00 -10.11
C GLU A 165 -19.78 -8.77 -11.59
N ARG A 166 -18.54 -8.42 -11.88
CA ARG A 166 -18.09 -8.13 -13.25
C ARG A 166 -16.63 -8.48 -13.45
N LYS A 167 -16.18 -8.59 -14.68
CA LYS A 167 -14.75 -8.63 -14.98
C LYS A 167 -14.10 -7.26 -14.74
N SER A 168 -12.81 -7.27 -14.42
CA SER A 168 -11.99 -6.07 -14.42
C SER A 168 -12.13 -5.32 -15.74
N ALA A 169 -12.24 -3.99 -15.68
CA ALA A 169 -12.29 -3.14 -16.86
C ALA A 169 -10.91 -2.92 -17.50
N LEU A 170 -9.82 -3.25 -16.78
CA LEU A 170 -8.47 -3.23 -17.34
C LEU A 170 -8.33 -4.29 -18.44
N THR A 171 -7.81 -3.89 -19.59
CA THR A 171 -7.37 -4.82 -20.63
C THR A 171 -6.24 -5.71 -20.11
N TYR A 172 -5.98 -6.81 -20.80
CA TYR A 172 -4.88 -7.69 -20.41
C TYR A 172 -3.50 -7.00 -20.44
N ASP A 173 -3.29 -6.10 -21.39
CA ASP A 173 -2.04 -5.32 -21.46
C ASP A 173 -1.91 -4.32 -20.33
N GLU A 174 -3.00 -3.69 -19.91
CA GLU A 174 -3.03 -2.84 -18.73
C GLU A 174 -2.80 -3.65 -17.44
N GLN A 175 -3.37 -4.85 -17.31
CA GLN A 175 -3.08 -5.75 -16.18
C GLN A 175 -1.61 -6.18 -16.16
N LYS A 176 -0.98 -6.47 -17.31
CA LYS A 176 0.46 -6.72 -17.41
C LYS A 176 1.28 -5.51 -17.00
N THR A 177 0.90 -4.33 -17.45
CA THR A 177 1.54 -3.06 -17.07
C THR A 177 1.49 -2.88 -15.56
N MET A 178 0.32 -3.04 -14.97
CA MET A 178 0.13 -2.93 -13.53
C MET A 178 0.97 -3.95 -12.74
N MET A 179 0.88 -5.23 -13.09
CA MET A 179 1.65 -6.28 -12.43
C MET A 179 3.15 -6.02 -12.51
N THR A 180 3.63 -5.56 -13.67
CA THR A 180 5.04 -5.26 -13.88
C THR A 180 5.49 -4.07 -13.04
N LEU A 181 4.68 -3.00 -12.97
CA LEU A 181 4.98 -1.82 -12.16
C LEU A 181 5.03 -2.17 -10.67
N TRP A 182 4.02 -2.89 -10.14
CA TRP A 182 4.02 -3.32 -8.75
C TRP A 182 5.24 -4.15 -8.39
N CYS A 183 5.62 -5.10 -9.26
CA CYS A 183 6.75 -5.96 -9.00
C CYS A 183 8.11 -5.23 -9.10
N ILE A 184 8.30 -4.35 -10.10
CA ILE A 184 9.59 -3.64 -10.23
C ILE A 184 9.75 -2.57 -9.15
N PHE A 185 8.69 -1.92 -8.74
CA PHE A 185 8.65 -0.97 -7.63
C PHE A 185 8.72 -1.69 -6.27
N GLN A 186 8.43 -3.00 -6.22
CA GLN A 186 8.33 -3.83 -5.02
C GLN A 186 7.18 -3.41 -4.08
N SER A 187 6.05 -2.97 -4.65
CA SER A 187 4.81 -2.81 -3.88
C SER A 187 4.28 -4.15 -3.42
N PRO A 188 3.75 -4.28 -2.21
CA PRO A 188 3.04 -5.48 -1.77
C PRO A 188 1.95 -5.87 -2.77
N LEU A 189 1.80 -7.19 -3.02
CA LEU A 189 0.78 -7.71 -3.93
C LEU A 189 -0.47 -8.13 -3.15
N MET A 190 -1.50 -7.32 -3.21
CA MET A 190 -2.80 -7.58 -2.58
C MET A 190 -3.84 -7.83 -3.68
N LEU A 191 -4.40 -9.04 -3.75
CA LEU A 191 -5.36 -9.39 -4.80
C LEU A 191 -6.76 -8.87 -4.48
N GLY A 192 -7.30 -8.04 -5.36
CA GLY A 192 -8.67 -7.52 -5.29
C GLY A 192 -9.68 -8.33 -6.12
N ALA A 193 -9.41 -9.63 -6.33
CA ALA A 193 -10.19 -10.50 -7.20
C ALA A 193 -10.92 -11.61 -6.44
N GLU A 194 -11.97 -12.16 -7.04
CA GLU A 194 -12.59 -13.41 -6.60
C GLU A 194 -11.69 -14.60 -6.98
N LEU A 195 -10.91 -15.08 -6.01
CA LEU A 195 -9.86 -16.08 -6.23
C LEU A 195 -10.37 -17.41 -6.76
N THR A 196 -11.62 -17.77 -6.48
CA THR A 196 -12.24 -19.02 -6.97
C THR A 196 -12.69 -18.95 -8.43
N LYS A 197 -12.60 -17.77 -9.05
CA LYS A 197 -13.04 -17.48 -10.42
C LYS A 197 -11.92 -16.92 -11.31
N LEU A 198 -10.67 -17.10 -10.93
CA LEU A 198 -9.55 -16.71 -11.78
C LEU A 198 -9.52 -17.56 -13.04
N ASP A 199 -9.44 -16.90 -14.20
CA ASP A 199 -9.19 -17.58 -15.46
C ASP A 199 -7.69 -17.89 -15.64
N GLU A 200 -7.35 -18.75 -16.62
CA GLU A 200 -5.98 -19.18 -16.86
C GLU A 200 -5.05 -18.02 -17.22
N GLU A 201 -5.54 -17.01 -17.91
CA GLU A 201 -4.79 -15.83 -18.34
C GLU A 201 -4.39 -14.98 -17.11
N THR A 202 -5.36 -14.66 -16.24
CA THR A 202 -5.12 -13.95 -14.99
C THR A 202 -4.18 -14.74 -14.07
N LEU A 203 -4.41 -16.03 -13.94
CA LEU A 203 -3.57 -16.90 -13.11
C LEU A 203 -2.12 -16.97 -13.63
N SER A 204 -1.95 -17.06 -14.96
CA SER A 204 -0.62 -17.04 -15.59
C SER A 204 0.14 -15.72 -15.32
N LEU A 205 -0.57 -14.60 -15.30
CA LEU A 205 -0.01 -13.30 -14.98
C LEU A 205 0.43 -13.23 -13.51
N LEU A 206 -0.45 -13.59 -12.59
CA LEU A 206 -0.21 -13.55 -11.14
C LEU A 206 0.89 -14.53 -10.68
N CYS A 207 1.04 -15.66 -11.37
CA CYS A 207 2.02 -16.71 -11.05
C CYS A 207 3.31 -16.62 -11.88
N ASN A 208 3.56 -15.52 -12.59
CA ASN A 208 4.75 -15.37 -13.42
C ASN A 208 6.01 -15.25 -12.55
N GLN A 209 6.71 -16.38 -12.40
CA GLN A 209 7.91 -16.49 -11.56
C GLN A 209 9.03 -15.53 -11.93
N LYS A 210 9.16 -15.15 -13.21
CA LYS A 210 10.20 -14.21 -13.67
C LYS A 210 9.93 -12.79 -13.18
N VAL A 211 8.68 -12.40 -13.11
CA VAL A 211 8.27 -11.07 -12.61
C VAL A 211 8.27 -11.07 -11.08
N LEU A 212 7.78 -12.14 -10.46
CA LEU A 212 7.79 -12.30 -9.00
C LEU A 212 9.21 -12.35 -8.41
N ALA A 213 10.20 -12.84 -9.16
CA ALA A 213 11.61 -12.86 -8.74
C ALA A 213 12.18 -11.44 -8.45
N LEU A 214 11.52 -10.36 -8.90
CA LEU A 214 11.92 -8.99 -8.55
C LEU A 214 11.79 -8.72 -7.03
N PHE A 215 10.96 -9.45 -6.31
CA PHE A 215 10.86 -9.36 -4.85
C PHE A 215 12.03 -10.01 -4.10
N GLU A 216 12.87 -10.80 -4.78
CA GLU A 216 14.08 -11.37 -4.20
C GLU A 216 15.27 -10.38 -4.22
N LEU A 217 15.11 -9.26 -4.92
CA LEU A 217 16.13 -8.20 -5.00
C LEU A 217 16.08 -7.34 -3.71
N PRO A 218 17.23 -6.72 -3.35
CA PRO A 218 17.23 -5.78 -2.23
C PRO A 218 16.21 -4.65 -2.42
N ALA A 219 15.52 -4.30 -1.34
CA ALA A 219 14.48 -3.27 -1.36
C ALA A 219 15.06 -1.87 -1.68
N GLY A 220 14.26 -1.04 -2.33
CA GLY A 220 14.57 0.37 -2.58
C GLY A 220 15.55 0.64 -3.73
N GLN A 221 15.92 -0.36 -4.52
CA GLN A 221 16.81 -0.18 -5.67
C GLN A 221 16.10 0.27 -6.95
N ALA A 222 14.77 0.18 -6.98
CA ALA A 222 13.99 0.54 -8.15
C ALA A 222 14.07 2.04 -8.44
N LYS A 223 14.40 2.40 -9.69
CA LYS A 223 14.46 3.79 -10.15
C LYS A 223 13.83 3.92 -11.54
N GLU A 224 13.12 5.01 -11.72
CA GLU A 224 12.71 5.46 -13.03
C GLU A 224 13.90 6.13 -13.71
N ILE A 225 14.26 5.64 -14.91
CA ILE A 225 15.44 6.12 -15.65
C ILE A 225 15.09 6.89 -16.90
N ILE A 226 13.90 6.71 -17.46
CA ILE A 226 13.37 7.47 -18.59
C ILE A 226 11.91 7.72 -18.38
N ARG A 227 11.48 8.94 -18.71
CA ARG A 227 10.07 9.30 -18.79
C ARG A 227 9.82 10.30 -19.90
N ASP A 228 8.94 9.94 -20.81
CA ASP A 228 8.35 10.85 -21.78
C ASP A 228 6.84 10.57 -21.91
N ASP A 229 6.16 11.26 -22.84
CA ASP A 229 4.72 11.12 -23.03
C ASP A 229 4.29 9.72 -23.56
N THR A 230 5.23 8.93 -24.03
CA THR A 230 4.98 7.64 -24.70
C THR A 230 5.56 6.44 -23.95
N VAL A 231 6.74 6.63 -23.35
CA VAL A 231 7.51 5.55 -22.74
C VAL A 231 7.98 5.94 -21.34
N ILE A 232 7.82 5.01 -20.41
CA ILE A 232 8.43 5.10 -19.07
C ILE A 232 9.31 3.86 -18.90
N VAL A 233 10.53 4.05 -18.39
CA VAL A 233 11.48 2.96 -18.16
C VAL A 233 11.91 2.94 -16.70
N TRP A 234 11.76 1.79 -16.08
CA TRP A 234 12.20 1.53 -14.71
C TRP A 234 13.32 0.49 -14.70
N LYS A 235 14.23 0.62 -13.73
CA LYS A 235 15.31 -0.33 -13.49
C LYS A 235 15.41 -0.71 -12.02
N THR A 236 15.73 -2.01 -11.77
CA THR A 236 16.13 -2.51 -10.47
C THR A 236 17.15 -3.65 -10.67
N GLY A 237 18.34 -3.54 -10.09
CA GLY A 237 19.43 -4.48 -10.37
C GLY A 237 19.72 -4.59 -11.88
N ASP A 238 19.72 -5.81 -12.39
CA ASP A 238 19.92 -6.12 -13.82
C ASP A 238 18.61 -6.13 -14.64
N TYR A 239 17.46 -5.83 -14.01
CA TYR A 239 16.15 -5.85 -14.67
C TYR A 239 15.75 -4.46 -15.13
N VAL A 240 15.16 -4.41 -16.32
CA VAL A 240 14.61 -3.21 -16.93
C VAL A 240 13.17 -3.48 -17.35
N ALA A 241 12.25 -2.64 -16.92
CA ALA A 241 10.86 -2.64 -17.37
C ALA A 241 10.60 -1.43 -18.27
N ILE A 242 10.08 -1.70 -19.47
CA ILE A 242 9.74 -0.69 -20.47
C ILE A 242 8.22 -0.66 -20.60
N PHE A 243 7.62 0.47 -20.30
CA PHE A 243 6.19 0.68 -20.35
C PHE A 243 5.83 1.61 -21.51
N ASN A 244 4.98 1.14 -22.43
CA ASN A 244 4.31 1.99 -23.39
C ASN A 244 3.06 2.58 -22.71
N VAL A 245 3.09 3.87 -22.40
CA VAL A 245 1.98 4.58 -21.77
C VAL A 245 1.15 5.42 -22.74
N SER A 246 1.45 5.30 -24.05
CA SER A 246 0.70 5.93 -25.13
C SER A 246 -0.45 5.05 -25.62
N GLY A 247 -1.36 5.62 -26.40
CA GLY A 247 -2.42 4.88 -27.09
C GLY A 247 -1.99 4.25 -28.42
N PHE A 248 -0.68 4.20 -28.74
CA PHE A 248 -0.15 3.78 -30.04
C PHE A 248 1.03 2.84 -29.86
N ASP A 249 1.32 2.03 -30.90
CA ASP A 249 2.53 1.25 -30.96
C ASP A 249 3.74 2.18 -31.00
N CYS A 250 4.73 1.95 -30.15
CA CYS A 250 5.97 2.69 -30.14
C CYS A 250 7.16 1.77 -30.35
N MET A 251 8.18 2.25 -31.09
CA MET A 251 9.45 1.55 -31.25
C MET A 251 10.47 2.11 -30.26
N VAL A 252 11.06 1.23 -29.46
CA VAL A 252 12.07 1.60 -28.47
C VAL A 252 13.41 1.00 -28.87
N ASN A 253 14.44 1.84 -28.94
CA ASN A 253 15.80 1.38 -29.19
C ASN A 253 16.46 0.95 -27.87
N ILE A 254 16.48 -0.35 -27.62
CA ILE A 254 17.03 -0.91 -26.38
C ILE A 254 18.52 -0.57 -26.21
N SER A 255 19.29 -0.48 -27.30
CA SER A 255 20.72 -0.14 -27.22
C SER A 255 20.95 1.28 -26.73
N GLU A 256 20.14 2.24 -27.18
CA GLU A 256 20.20 3.62 -26.69
C GLU A 256 19.80 3.72 -25.21
N LEU A 257 18.80 2.93 -24.78
CA LEU A 257 18.40 2.84 -23.38
C LEU A 257 19.54 2.31 -22.48
N LEU A 258 20.30 1.35 -22.95
CA LEU A 258 21.43 0.79 -22.21
C LEU A 258 22.66 1.75 -22.19
N GLU A 259 22.89 2.52 -23.25
CA GLU A 259 23.97 3.52 -23.30
C GLU A 259 23.71 4.73 -22.38
N ILE A 260 22.46 5.12 -22.17
CA ILE A 260 22.08 6.16 -21.20
C ILE A 260 22.49 5.73 -19.79
N GLN A 261 22.35 4.45 -19.48
CA GLN A 261 22.74 3.88 -18.19
C GLN A 261 24.24 3.99 -17.90
N GLU A 262 25.10 3.71 -18.89
CA GLU A 262 26.56 3.78 -18.68
C GLU A 262 27.04 5.22 -18.42
N LYS A 263 26.32 6.22 -18.94
CA LYS A 263 26.66 7.64 -18.77
C LYS A 263 26.18 8.23 -17.44
N GLU A 264 25.03 7.79 -16.92
CA GLU A 264 24.55 8.24 -15.61
C GLU A 264 25.36 7.66 -14.46
N PHE A 265 25.73 6.37 -14.54
CA PHE A 265 26.61 5.77 -13.54
C PHE A 265 28.04 6.35 -13.53
N ALA A 266 28.51 6.91 -14.63
CA ALA A 266 29.83 7.57 -14.71
C ALA A 266 29.83 8.98 -14.08
N ASN A 267 28.67 9.58 -13.87
CA ASN A 267 28.52 10.91 -13.24
C ASN A 267 28.22 10.84 -11.72
N ASP A 268 27.88 9.67 -11.19
CA ASP A 268 27.61 9.44 -9.75
C ASP A 268 28.83 8.87 -9.00
N LEU A 269 30.00 8.74 -9.65
CA LEU A 269 31.30 8.37 -9.10
C LEU A 269 32.24 9.58 -9.11
#